data_a9a0c8fa70b1822e7511eaab8b30375f
#
_entry.id   a9a0c8fa70b1822e7511eaab8b30375f
#
_cell.length_a   1.000
_cell.length_b   1.000
_cell.length_c   1.000
_cell.angle_alpha   90.00
_cell.angle_beta   90.00
_cell.angle_gamma   90.00
#
_symmetry.space_group_name_H-M   'P 1'
#
loop_
_entity.id
_entity.type
_entity.pdbx_description
1 polymer ?
#
loop_
_entity_poly.entity_id
_entity_poly.type
_entity_poly.pdbx_seq_one_letter_code
_entity_poly.pdbx_strand_id
1 'polypeptide(L)'
;MKILVIGEKCFDIFVYGDVNRLSPEAPIPVLIPKNVVTGEGMGKNVVNNLISISKNDDYEIGFIHQEKTIAKTRFVEEKSNYPFLRVDEGEDNIDRIEFTDEIIEEISSMDAVIVSDYDKGFLQHEDLLRISEYAKFCVLDTKKKLNEDIIRTYDFVKLNESEFKNNYTENKELLEKIIVTLGQKGARHNNKVYPPYSPKETVDVSGAGDTFIAAFTKKYLEVKDAEIAITFANKMAGIVVQKRGVVIPQ
;
A
#
# COMPACT_ATOMS: atom_id res chain seq x y z
N MET A 1 11.98 -15.90 -8.47
CA MET A 1 11.72 -15.58 -7.03
C MET A 1 10.23 -15.53 -6.78
N LYS A 2 9.79 -15.90 -5.56
CA LYS A 2 8.38 -15.99 -5.19
C LYS A 2 8.05 -14.96 -4.12
N ILE A 3 7.07 -14.11 -4.37
CA ILE A 3 6.60 -13.08 -3.42
C ILE A 3 5.12 -13.27 -3.17
N LEU A 4 4.73 -13.35 -1.90
CA LEU A 4 3.34 -13.36 -1.48
C LEU A 4 2.97 -11.99 -0.90
N VAL A 5 1.82 -11.47 -1.31
CA VAL A 5 1.19 -10.32 -0.66
C VAL A 5 0.04 -10.82 0.18
N ILE A 6 -0.09 -10.35 1.42
CA ILE A 6 -1.21 -10.67 2.32
C ILE A 6 -1.82 -9.36 2.79
N GLY A 7 -3.12 -9.16 2.59
CA GLY A 7 -3.81 -7.95 3.04
C GLY A 7 -5.12 -7.71 2.33
N GLU A 8 -5.81 -6.62 2.69
CA GLU A 8 -7.09 -6.28 2.11
C GLU A 8 -6.95 -5.84 0.66
N LYS A 9 -8.01 -6.06 -0.12
CA LYS A 9 -8.20 -5.47 -1.45
C LYS A 9 -9.47 -4.62 -1.51
N CYS A 10 -9.48 -3.61 -2.36
CA CYS A 10 -10.69 -2.85 -2.66
C CYS A 10 -10.76 -2.50 -4.16
N PHE A 11 -11.97 -2.12 -4.60
CA PHE A 11 -12.14 -1.39 -5.85
C PHE A 11 -12.10 0.12 -5.56
N ASP A 12 -11.22 0.83 -6.26
CA ASP A 12 -11.22 2.29 -6.32
C ASP A 12 -12.01 2.72 -7.55
N ILE A 13 -13.18 3.32 -7.35
CA ILE A 13 -14.10 3.73 -8.40
C ILE A 13 -14.13 5.25 -8.45
N PHE A 14 -13.85 5.81 -9.63
CA PHE A 14 -13.92 7.25 -9.88
C PHE A 14 -15.04 7.53 -10.86
N VAL A 15 -16.05 8.25 -10.41
CA VAL A 15 -17.18 8.70 -11.25
C VAL A 15 -16.92 10.15 -11.60
N TYR A 16 -16.45 10.37 -12.81
CA TYR A 16 -16.19 11.71 -13.36
C TYR A 16 -17.43 12.28 -14.04
N GLY A 17 -17.68 13.57 -13.88
CA GLY A 17 -18.80 14.23 -14.53
C GLY A 17 -18.82 15.74 -14.37
N ASP A 18 -19.86 16.36 -14.91
CA ASP A 18 -20.10 17.80 -14.77
C ASP A 18 -20.88 18.11 -13.50
N VAL A 19 -20.46 19.17 -12.79
CA VAL A 19 -21.15 19.74 -11.66
C VAL A 19 -21.45 21.20 -11.96
N ASN A 20 -22.61 21.45 -12.61
CA ASN A 20 -22.96 22.79 -13.14
C ASN A 20 -24.05 23.49 -12.29
N ARG A 21 -24.65 22.82 -11.33
CA ARG A 21 -25.73 23.36 -10.51
C ARG A 21 -25.82 22.71 -9.15
N LEU A 22 -26.48 23.39 -8.24
CA LEU A 22 -26.96 22.82 -6.97
C LEU A 22 -28.37 22.22 -7.14
N SER A 23 -28.68 21.26 -6.26
CA SER A 23 -30.04 20.73 -6.17
C SER A 23 -31.01 21.80 -5.66
N PRO A 24 -32.27 21.85 -6.16
CA PRO A 24 -33.29 22.70 -5.57
C PRO A 24 -33.77 22.22 -4.18
N GLU A 25 -33.52 20.96 -3.83
CA GLU A 25 -33.96 20.34 -2.58
C GLU A 25 -33.05 20.66 -1.40
N ALA A 26 -31.72 20.83 -1.69
CA ALA A 26 -30.68 21.13 -0.70
C ALA A 26 -29.48 21.73 -1.39
N PRO A 27 -28.58 22.47 -0.67
CA PRO A 27 -27.35 23.05 -1.26
C PRO A 27 -26.25 22.00 -1.53
N ILE A 28 -26.65 20.96 -2.24
CA ILE A 28 -25.74 19.87 -2.66
C ILE A 28 -25.46 19.94 -4.15
N PRO A 29 -24.23 19.61 -4.61
CA PRO A 29 -23.89 19.56 -6.03
C PRO A 29 -24.66 18.45 -6.75
N VAL A 30 -25.09 18.70 -7.98
CA VAL A 30 -25.67 17.69 -8.86
C VAL A 30 -24.61 17.25 -9.86
N LEU A 31 -24.16 16.00 -9.75
CA LEU A 31 -23.23 15.39 -10.71
C LEU A 31 -24.01 14.80 -11.88
N ILE A 32 -23.59 15.13 -13.08
CA ILE A 32 -24.02 14.47 -14.32
C ILE A 32 -22.86 13.56 -14.76
N PRO A 33 -22.95 12.22 -14.50
CA PRO A 33 -21.86 11.32 -14.82
C PRO A 33 -21.55 11.27 -16.31
N LYS A 34 -20.25 11.20 -16.66
CA LYS A 34 -19.76 11.05 -18.02
C LYS A 34 -18.88 9.84 -18.21
N ASN A 35 -18.04 9.58 -17.24
CA ASN A 35 -17.06 8.48 -17.29
C ASN A 35 -16.91 7.83 -15.92
N VAL A 36 -16.69 6.51 -15.91
CA VAL A 36 -16.38 5.73 -14.70
C VAL A 36 -15.08 5.00 -14.94
N VAL A 37 -14.12 5.20 -14.04
CA VAL A 37 -12.84 4.50 -14.04
C VAL A 37 -12.78 3.64 -12.80
N THR A 38 -12.53 2.35 -12.97
CA THR A 38 -12.37 1.40 -11.87
C THR A 38 -10.95 0.87 -11.85
N GLY A 39 -10.33 0.92 -10.69
CA GLY A 39 -9.03 0.35 -10.39
C GLY A 39 -9.10 -0.59 -9.19
N GLU A 40 -8.01 -1.28 -8.93
CA GLU A 40 -7.85 -2.12 -7.74
C GLU A 40 -6.87 -1.45 -6.77
N GLY A 41 -7.27 -1.34 -5.51
CA GLY A 41 -6.52 -0.65 -4.45
C GLY A 41 -6.08 -1.58 -3.31
N MET A 42 -5.49 -0.97 -2.27
CA MET A 42 -4.96 -1.65 -1.08
C MET A 42 -3.88 -2.70 -1.46
N GLY A 43 -3.87 -3.87 -0.84
CA GLY A 43 -2.91 -4.94 -1.12
C GLY A 43 -2.89 -5.39 -2.59
N LYS A 44 -4.02 -5.30 -3.30
CA LYS A 44 -4.04 -5.60 -4.73
C LYS A 44 -3.24 -4.58 -5.57
N ASN A 45 -3.16 -3.32 -5.13
CA ASN A 45 -2.28 -2.34 -5.77
C ASN A 45 -0.80 -2.70 -5.57
N VAL A 46 -0.41 -3.26 -4.40
CA VAL A 46 0.94 -3.79 -4.18
C VAL A 46 1.25 -4.90 -5.18
N VAL A 47 0.31 -5.85 -5.37
CA VAL A 47 0.44 -6.94 -6.37
C VAL A 47 0.61 -6.38 -7.78
N ASN A 48 -0.24 -5.45 -8.19
CA ASN A 48 -0.19 -4.85 -9.52
C ASN A 48 1.13 -4.11 -9.76
N ASN A 49 1.66 -3.42 -8.75
CA ASN A 49 2.98 -2.79 -8.81
C ASN A 49 4.10 -3.84 -8.95
N LEU A 50 4.07 -4.93 -8.16
CA LEU A 50 5.04 -6.03 -8.29
C LEU A 50 5.04 -6.61 -9.70
N ILE A 51 3.85 -6.94 -10.26
CA ILE A 51 3.72 -7.46 -11.63
C ILE A 51 4.35 -6.48 -12.64
N SER A 52 4.06 -5.20 -12.50
CA SER A 52 4.57 -4.19 -13.44
C SER A 52 6.09 -4.04 -13.40
N ILE A 53 6.68 -3.94 -12.20
CA ILE A 53 8.14 -3.77 -12.05
C ILE A 53 8.94 -5.06 -12.26
N SER A 54 8.26 -6.24 -12.29
CA SER A 54 8.86 -7.56 -12.53
C SER A 54 8.59 -8.10 -13.93
N LYS A 55 8.03 -7.31 -14.83
CA LYS A 55 7.51 -7.75 -16.14
C LYS A 55 8.55 -8.49 -17.02
N ASN A 56 9.84 -8.22 -16.82
CA ASN A 56 10.92 -8.84 -17.57
C ASN A 56 11.72 -9.86 -16.74
N ASP A 57 11.27 -10.15 -15.54
CA ASP A 57 11.93 -11.01 -14.58
C ASP A 57 11.08 -12.25 -14.28
N ASP A 58 11.70 -13.34 -13.87
CA ASP A 58 11.00 -14.58 -13.47
C ASP A 58 10.56 -14.48 -12.00
N TYR A 59 9.40 -13.83 -11.79
CA TYR A 59 8.76 -13.70 -10.48
C TYR A 59 7.38 -14.37 -10.46
N GLU A 60 7.15 -15.20 -9.45
CA GLU A 60 5.83 -15.71 -9.08
C GLU A 60 5.27 -14.81 -7.98
N ILE A 61 4.05 -14.28 -8.17
CA ILE A 61 3.42 -13.34 -7.22
C ILE A 61 2.08 -13.92 -6.80
N GLY A 62 1.97 -14.25 -5.51
CA GLY A 62 0.75 -14.71 -4.85
C GLY A 62 -0.01 -13.56 -4.18
N PHE A 63 -1.30 -13.78 -3.87
CA PHE A 63 -2.10 -12.81 -3.12
C PHE A 63 -3.16 -13.50 -2.27
N ILE A 64 -3.07 -13.35 -0.95
CA ILE A 64 -4.07 -13.77 0.03
C ILE A 64 -4.82 -12.54 0.52
N HIS A 65 -6.15 -12.54 0.40
CA HIS A 65 -7.00 -11.40 0.72
C HIS A 65 -8.39 -11.85 1.21
N GLN A 66 -9.16 -10.91 1.77
CA GLN A 66 -10.54 -11.16 2.14
C GLN A 66 -11.42 -11.48 0.92
N GLU A 67 -12.45 -12.29 1.11
CA GLU A 67 -13.43 -12.59 0.05
C GLU A 67 -14.40 -11.44 -0.17
N LYS A 68 -14.84 -10.79 0.93
CA LYS A 68 -15.80 -9.69 0.88
C LYS A 68 -15.27 -8.51 0.08
N THR A 69 -16.09 -8.00 -0.82
CA THR A 69 -15.77 -6.84 -1.64
C THR A 69 -15.81 -5.54 -0.84
N ILE A 70 -14.71 -4.77 -0.88
CA ILE A 70 -14.64 -3.39 -0.42
C ILE A 70 -14.65 -2.49 -1.67
N ALA A 71 -15.46 -1.43 -1.66
CA ALA A 71 -15.48 -0.43 -2.73
C ALA A 71 -15.33 0.99 -2.17
N LYS A 72 -14.55 1.82 -2.87
CA LYS A 72 -14.32 3.24 -2.54
C LYS A 72 -14.64 4.08 -3.76
N THR A 73 -15.88 4.60 -3.78
CA THR A 73 -16.40 5.39 -4.89
C THR A 73 -16.15 6.88 -4.64
N ARG A 74 -15.42 7.53 -5.53
CA ARG A 74 -15.17 8.98 -5.51
C ARG A 74 -15.93 9.65 -6.64
N PHE A 75 -16.72 10.67 -6.30
CA PHE A 75 -17.44 11.50 -7.26
C PHE A 75 -16.62 12.77 -7.51
N VAL A 76 -16.22 12.97 -8.77
CA VAL A 76 -15.20 13.95 -9.14
C VAL A 76 -15.75 14.89 -10.21
N GLU A 77 -15.64 16.20 -9.99
CA GLU A 77 -15.86 17.19 -11.03
C GLU A 77 -14.71 17.11 -12.04
N GLU A 78 -15.04 16.83 -13.30
CA GLU A 78 -14.07 16.43 -14.34
C GLU A 78 -13.07 17.54 -14.67
N LYS A 79 -13.52 18.80 -14.79
CA LYS A 79 -12.68 19.92 -15.23
C LYS A 79 -11.64 20.33 -14.18
N SER A 80 -12.08 20.45 -12.92
CA SER A 80 -11.22 20.83 -11.81
C SER A 80 -10.48 19.63 -11.18
N ASN A 81 -10.92 18.41 -11.50
CA ASN A 81 -10.49 17.17 -10.84
C ASN A 81 -10.72 17.20 -9.32
N TYR A 82 -11.78 17.89 -8.87
CA TYR A 82 -12.11 18.03 -7.47
C TYR A 82 -13.06 16.92 -7.00
N PRO A 83 -12.62 16.03 -6.07
CA PRO A 83 -13.48 15.04 -5.46
C PRO A 83 -14.36 15.72 -4.39
N PHE A 84 -15.67 15.73 -4.59
CA PHE A 84 -16.60 16.37 -3.66
C PHE A 84 -17.39 15.40 -2.78
N LEU A 85 -17.35 14.10 -3.10
CA LEU A 85 -17.95 13.04 -2.29
C LEU A 85 -17.15 11.77 -2.43
N ARG A 86 -16.99 11.04 -1.32
CA ARG A 86 -16.49 9.68 -1.30
C ARG A 86 -17.47 8.79 -0.53
N VAL A 87 -17.77 7.63 -1.09
CA VAL A 87 -18.58 6.58 -0.46
C VAL A 87 -17.70 5.35 -0.27
N ASP A 88 -17.61 4.88 0.96
CA ASP A 88 -16.88 3.66 1.31
C ASP A 88 -17.89 2.57 1.67
N GLU A 89 -17.81 1.43 0.99
CA GLU A 89 -18.74 0.32 1.11
C GLU A 89 -17.98 -0.97 1.42
N GLY A 90 -18.62 -1.86 2.19
CA GLY A 90 -18.10 -3.20 2.45
C GLY A 90 -16.96 -3.28 3.46
N GLU A 91 -16.64 -2.20 4.18
CA GLU A 91 -15.59 -2.21 5.21
C GLU A 91 -16.01 -2.84 6.54
N ASP A 92 -17.30 -3.07 6.73
CA ASP A 92 -17.84 -3.70 7.95
C ASP A 92 -17.84 -5.23 7.85
N ASN A 93 -17.55 -5.91 8.95
CA ASN A 93 -17.61 -7.38 9.05
C ASN A 93 -16.74 -8.07 7.98
N ILE A 94 -15.49 -7.71 7.89
CA ILE A 94 -14.49 -8.42 7.09
C ILE A 94 -14.09 -9.70 7.83
N ASP A 95 -14.17 -10.83 7.14
CA ASP A 95 -13.73 -12.10 7.70
C ASP A 95 -12.21 -12.07 7.90
N ARG A 96 -11.79 -12.48 9.11
CA ARG A 96 -10.38 -12.60 9.48
C ARG A 96 -9.73 -13.71 8.67
N ILE A 97 -8.44 -13.57 8.37
CA ILE A 97 -7.65 -14.65 7.75
C ILE A 97 -7.76 -15.94 8.55
N GLU A 98 -7.99 -17.04 7.86
CA GLU A 98 -7.96 -18.38 8.44
C GLU A 98 -6.65 -19.06 8.08
N PHE A 99 -5.84 -19.41 9.08
CA PHE A 99 -4.56 -20.09 8.87
C PHE A 99 -4.77 -21.59 8.74
N THR A 100 -5.07 -22.04 7.54
CA THR A 100 -5.05 -23.47 7.20
C THR A 100 -3.62 -23.94 6.96
N ASP A 101 -3.41 -25.27 6.93
CA ASP A 101 -2.10 -25.85 6.63
C ASP A 101 -1.60 -25.41 5.24
N GLU A 102 -2.50 -25.26 4.26
CA GLU A 102 -2.17 -24.79 2.91
C GLU A 102 -1.65 -23.34 2.92
N ILE A 103 -2.28 -22.44 3.68
CA ILE A 103 -1.84 -21.05 3.81
C ILE A 103 -0.49 -20.97 4.51
N ILE A 104 -0.26 -21.79 5.54
CA ILE A 104 1.03 -21.84 6.24
C ILE A 104 2.12 -22.36 5.31
N GLU A 105 1.84 -23.40 4.52
CA GLU A 105 2.76 -23.94 3.53
C GLU A 105 3.06 -22.91 2.43
N GLU A 106 2.05 -22.21 1.93
CA GLU A 106 2.20 -21.14 0.96
C GLU A 106 3.13 -20.05 1.50
N ILE A 107 2.87 -19.49 2.70
CA ILE A 107 3.73 -18.49 3.36
C ILE A 107 5.18 -18.98 3.46
N SER A 108 5.37 -20.21 3.95
CA SER A 108 6.69 -20.80 4.21
C SER A 108 7.48 -21.09 2.92
N SER A 109 6.79 -21.31 1.81
CA SER A 109 7.41 -21.60 0.52
C SER A 109 7.98 -20.36 -0.18
N MET A 110 7.48 -19.17 0.15
CA MET A 110 7.84 -17.92 -0.50
C MET A 110 9.24 -17.41 -0.14
N ASP A 111 9.86 -16.68 -1.05
CA ASP A 111 11.13 -15.98 -0.82
C ASP A 111 10.92 -14.70 0.01
N ALA A 112 9.74 -14.07 -0.13
CA ALA A 112 9.32 -12.93 0.68
C ALA A 112 7.80 -12.88 0.85
N VAL A 113 7.36 -12.29 1.97
CA VAL A 113 5.97 -11.93 2.25
C VAL A 113 5.88 -10.42 2.47
N ILE A 114 4.96 -9.77 1.77
CA ILE A 114 4.56 -8.38 2.01
C ILE A 114 3.21 -8.39 2.69
N VAL A 115 3.14 -7.87 3.91
CA VAL A 115 1.87 -7.64 4.60
C VAL A 115 1.44 -6.20 4.33
N SER A 116 0.30 -6.03 3.63
CA SER A 116 -0.31 -4.74 3.29
C SER A 116 -1.65 -4.62 4.02
N ASP A 117 -1.59 -4.19 5.28
CA ASP A 117 -2.71 -4.16 6.22
C ASP A 117 -3.31 -2.75 6.31
N TYR A 118 -4.53 -2.61 5.82
CA TYR A 118 -5.30 -1.37 5.86
C TYR A 118 -6.22 -1.25 7.08
N ASP A 119 -6.08 -2.16 8.05
CA ASP A 119 -6.83 -2.20 9.30
C ASP A 119 -8.36 -2.25 9.08
N LYS A 120 -8.79 -3.11 8.13
CA LYS A 120 -10.22 -3.32 7.84
C LYS A 120 -10.78 -4.58 8.48
N GLY A 121 -9.96 -5.30 9.24
CA GLY A 121 -10.38 -6.47 10.02
C GLY A 121 -9.90 -7.80 9.49
N PHE A 122 -9.31 -7.87 8.28
CA PHE A 122 -8.78 -9.10 7.72
C PHE A 122 -7.62 -9.67 8.53
N LEU A 123 -6.75 -8.80 9.07
CA LEU A 123 -5.62 -9.17 9.91
C LEU A 123 -5.76 -8.57 11.31
N GLN A 124 -5.46 -9.34 12.36
CA GLN A 124 -5.32 -8.89 13.73
C GLN A 124 -3.83 -8.89 14.14
N HIS A 125 -3.49 -8.35 15.31
CA HIS A 125 -2.10 -8.31 15.77
C HIS A 125 -1.46 -9.70 15.86
N GLU A 126 -2.23 -10.70 16.32
CA GLU A 126 -1.79 -12.09 16.42
C GLU A 126 -1.50 -12.69 15.03
N ASP A 127 -2.24 -12.27 14.00
CA ASP A 127 -2.02 -12.73 12.63
C ASP A 127 -0.72 -12.15 12.06
N LEU A 128 -0.42 -10.90 12.38
CA LEU A 128 0.85 -10.29 11.98
C LEU A 128 2.04 -11.05 12.57
N LEU A 129 1.97 -11.42 13.87
CA LEU A 129 3.00 -12.25 14.50
C LEU A 129 3.11 -13.62 13.83
N ARG A 130 1.96 -14.27 13.60
CA ARG A 130 1.92 -15.60 12.99
C ARG A 130 2.48 -15.62 11.56
N ILE A 131 2.17 -14.62 10.74
CA ILE A 131 2.75 -14.49 9.40
C ILE A 131 4.27 -14.39 9.48
N SER A 132 4.80 -13.57 10.38
CA SER A 132 6.24 -13.37 10.51
C SER A 132 6.98 -14.61 11.01
N GLU A 133 6.32 -15.50 11.78
CA GLU A 133 6.91 -16.76 12.23
C GLU A 133 7.16 -17.75 11.09
N TYR A 134 6.31 -17.76 10.07
CA TYR A 134 6.41 -18.70 8.94
C TYR A 134 7.16 -18.11 7.74
N ALA A 135 7.24 -16.79 7.62
CA ALA A 135 7.88 -16.13 6.49
C ALA A 135 9.41 -16.18 6.58
N LYS A 136 10.10 -16.49 5.47
CA LYS A 136 11.58 -16.43 5.37
C LYS A 136 12.13 -15.02 5.42
N PHE A 137 11.38 -14.08 4.85
CA PHE A 137 11.64 -12.65 4.85
C PHE A 137 10.31 -11.93 4.77
N CYS A 138 10.06 -10.98 5.65
CA CYS A 138 8.76 -10.29 5.68
C CYS A 138 8.89 -8.78 5.86
N VAL A 139 8.03 -8.06 5.13
CA VAL A 139 7.91 -6.60 5.17
C VAL A 139 6.48 -6.21 5.50
N LEU A 140 6.31 -5.28 6.44
CA LEU A 140 5.00 -4.82 6.91
C LEU A 140 4.73 -3.39 6.48
N ASP A 141 3.54 -3.15 5.92
CA ASP A 141 2.88 -1.84 5.79
C ASP A 141 1.53 -1.94 6.46
N THR A 142 1.30 -1.21 7.54
CA THR A 142 0.05 -1.30 8.31
C THR A 142 -0.44 0.06 8.79
N LYS A 143 -1.76 0.18 8.93
CA LYS A 143 -2.43 1.31 9.55
C LYS A 143 -2.63 1.12 11.06
N LYS A 144 -2.37 -0.07 11.58
CA LYS A 144 -2.50 -0.38 13.00
C LYS A 144 -1.43 0.31 13.82
N LYS A 145 -1.78 0.56 15.08
CA LYS A 145 -0.77 0.88 16.09
C LYS A 145 -0.03 -0.41 16.44
N LEU A 146 1.28 -0.40 16.27
CA LEU A 146 2.15 -1.53 16.54
C LEU A 146 2.67 -1.53 17.98
N ASN A 147 2.91 -2.71 18.52
CA ASN A 147 3.78 -2.91 19.66
C ASN A 147 5.21 -3.26 19.20
N GLU A 148 6.18 -3.23 20.13
CA GLU A 148 7.57 -3.53 19.80
C GLU A 148 7.77 -4.98 19.37
N ASP A 149 6.95 -5.92 19.87
CA ASP A 149 7.07 -7.33 19.52
C ASP A 149 6.81 -7.57 18.03
N ILE A 150 5.79 -6.91 17.46
CA ILE A 150 5.53 -7.00 16.02
C ILE A 150 6.69 -6.40 15.21
N ILE A 151 7.18 -5.20 15.59
CA ILE A 151 8.31 -4.57 14.87
C ILE A 151 9.54 -5.49 14.91
N ARG A 152 9.76 -6.17 16.03
CA ARG A 152 10.90 -7.08 16.24
C ARG A 152 10.88 -8.28 15.30
N THR A 153 9.70 -8.82 14.99
CA THR A 153 9.57 -10.05 14.20
C THR A 153 9.66 -9.81 12.68
N TYR A 154 9.39 -8.60 12.20
CA TYR A 154 9.52 -8.26 10.79
C TYR A 154 10.95 -7.85 10.43
N ASP A 155 11.38 -8.11 9.19
CA ASP A 155 12.67 -7.65 8.68
C ASP A 155 12.65 -6.14 8.43
N PHE A 156 11.55 -5.64 7.82
CA PHE A 156 11.31 -4.21 7.66
C PHE A 156 9.83 -3.85 7.92
N VAL A 157 9.64 -2.67 8.51
CA VAL A 157 8.33 -2.07 8.72
C VAL A 157 8.32 -0.71 8.02
N LYS A 158 7.47 -0.55 7.01
CA LYS A 158 7.28 0.74 6.34
C LYS A 158 6.14 1.50 7.02
N LEU A 159 6.41 2.72 7.40
CA LEU A 159 5.44 3.65 7.99
C LEU A 159 5.48 4.99 7.25
N ASN A 160 4.37 5.69 7.18
CA ASN A 160 4.40 7.11 6.83
C ASN A 160 4.75 7.96 8.06
N GLU A 161 4.94 9.28 7.87
CA GLU A 161 5.36 10.18 8.94
C GLU A 161 4.36 10.24 10.11
N SER A 162 3.06 10.17 9.83
CA SER A 162 2.00 10.15 10.85
C SER A 162 1.97 8.81 11.59
N GLU A 163 2.04 7.71 10.85
CA GLU A 163 2.09 6.36 11.42
C GLU A 163 3.34 6.19 12.31
N PHE A 164 4.49 6.69 11.86
CA PHE A 164 5.71 6.65 12.66
C PHE A 164 5.59 7.41 13.99
N LYS A 165 4.93 8.57 14.01
CA LYS A 165 4.70 9.30 15.26
C LYS A 165 3.87 8.51 16.26
N ASN A 166 2.90 7.73 15.77
CA ASN A 166 2.04 6.89 16.60
C ASN A 166 2.74 5.59 17.05
N ASN A 167 3.79 5.17 16.33
CA ASN A 167 4.54 3.93 16.55
C ASN A 167 5.99 4.20 16.96
N TYR A 168 6.28 5.40 17.50
CA TYR A 168 7.63 5.78 17.88
C TYR A 168 8.17 4.89 19.01
N THR A 169 9.40 4.47 18.86
CA THR A 169 10.18 3.76 19.90
C THR A 169 11.55 4.41 20.04
N GLU A 170 12.13 4.36 21.24
CA GLU A 170 13.51 4.76 21.50
C GLU A 170 14.50 3.59 21.32
N ASN A 171 14.00 2.39 21.08
CA ASN A 171 14.81 1.21 20.87
C ASN A 171 15.51 1.27 19.50
N LYS A 172 16.83 1.43 19.52
CA LYS A 172 17.65 1.60 18.30
C LYS A 172 17.58 0.39 17.37
N GLU A 173 17.55 -0.82 17.91
CA GLU A 173 17.46 -2.05 17.11
C GLU A 173 16.15 -2.10 16.31
N LEU A 174 15.05 -1.61 16.89
CA LEU A 174 13.77 -1.54 16.21
C LEU A 174 13.73 -0.40 15.18
N LEU A 175 14.40 0.72 15.46
CA LEU A 175 14.51 1.82 14.50
C LEU A 175 15.27 1.42 13.22
N GLU A 176 16.21 0.47 13.31
CA GLU A 176 16.92 -0.09 12.17
C GLU A 176 16.03 -0.89 11.22
N LYS A 177 14.88 -1.36 11.70
CA LYS A 177 13.88 -2.07 10.90
C LYS A 177 12.85 -1.13 10.26
N ILE A 178 12.75 0.13 10.72
CA ILE A 178 11.70 1.05 10.30
C ILE A 178 12.16 1.91 9.13
N ILE A 179 11.37 1.89 8.05
CA ILE A 179 11.50 2.80 6.91
C ILE A 179 10.34 3.79 6.98
N VAL A 180 10.64 5.08 7.06
CA VAL A 180 9.63 6.14 7.13
C VAL A 180 9.52 6.85 5.79
N THR A 181 8.37 6.76 5.13
CA THR A 181 8.10 7.54 3.92
C THR A 181 7.68 8.96 4.30
N LEU A 182 8.30 9.96 3.68
CA LEU A 182 8.18 11.39 3.98
C LEU A 182 7.50 12.18 2.86
N GLY A 183 6.72 11.52 2.01
CA GLY A 183 6.06 12.11 0.85
C GLY A 183 7.08 12.75 -0.11
N GLN A 184 6.90 14.03 -0.40
CA GLN A 184 7.79 14.78 -1.32
C GLN A 184 9.25 14.89 -0.84
N LYS A 185 9.55 14.53 0.40
CA LYS A 185 10.91 14.52 0.95
C LYS A 185 11.62 13.16 0.79
N GLY A 186 10.96 12.17 0.18
CA GLY A 186 11.50 10.84 -0.03
C GLY A 186 11.25 9.88 1.13
N ALA A 187 12.27 9.18 1.60
CA ALA A 187 12.17 8.23 2.72
C ALA A 187 13.34 8.39 3.69
N ARG A 188 13.15 7.98 4.94
CA ARG A 188 14.17 7.95 5.99
C ARG A 188 14.36 6.53 6.52
N HIS A 189 15.60 6.13 6.70
CA HIS A 189 16.01 4.89 7.33
C HIS A 189 17.33 5.10 8.06
N ASN A 190 17.48 4.57 9.28
CA ASN A 190 18.72 4.71 10.09
C ASN A 190 19.23 6.18 10.20
N ASN A 191 18.33 7.13 10.48
CA ASN A 191 18.63 8.57 10.55
C ASN A 191 19.14 9.20 9.23
N LYS A 192 19.22 8.44 8.14
CA LYS A 192 19.57 8.94 6.81
C LYS A 192 18.33 9.18 5.99
N VAL A 193 18.26 10.33 5.33
CA VAL A 193 17.19 10.68 4.40
C VAL A 193 17.63 10.36 2.97
N TYR A 194 16.80 9.62 2.26
CA TYR A 194 16.96 9.26 0.85
C TYR A 194 16.00 10.15 0.06
N PRO A 195 16.51 11.09 -0.75
CA PRO A 195 15.67 12.05 -1.46
C PRO A 195 14.78 11.38 -2.50
N PRO A 196 13.68 12.03 -2.93
CA PRO A 196 12.85 11.55 -4.03
C PRO A 196 13.63 11.61 -5.34
N TYR A 197 13.28 10.74 -6.28
CA TYR A 197 13.97 10.64 -7.57
C TYR A 197 13.85 11.90 -8.44
N SER A 198 12.74 12.61 -8.37
CA SER A 198 12.53 13.87 -9.10
C SER A 198 11.50 14.72 -8.36
N PRO A 199 11.85 15.95 -7.97
CA PRO A 199 10.91 16.87 -7.32
C PRO A 199 10.01 17.56 -8.37
N LYS A 200 9.33 16.79 -9.23
CA LYS A 200 8.28 17.34 -10.09
C LYS A 200 6.99 17.53 -9.31
N GLU A 201 6.12 18.38 -9.83
CA GLU A 201 4.79 18.57 -9.23
C GLU A 201 4.08 17.24 -9.05
N THR A 202 3.65 16.97 -7.82
CA THR A 202 2.87 15.80 -7.47
C THR A 202 1.44 16.03 -7.96
N VAL A 203 0.95 15.14 -8.80
CA VAL A 203 -0.42 15.20 -9.33
C VAL A 203 -1.38 14.45 -8.41
N ASP A 204 -0.98 13.25 -7.95
CA ASP A 204 -1.77 12.42 -7.06
C ASP A 204 -0.82 11.54 -6.23
N VAL A 205 -1.07 11.44 -4.92
CA VAL A 205 -0.26 10.62 -4.00
C VAL A 205 -0.83 9.21 -3.77
N SER A 206 -1.99 8.92 -4.37
CA SER A 206 -2.67 7.65 -4.17
C SER A 206 -1.82 6.47 -4.67
N GLY A 207 -1.64 5.46 -3.83
CA GLY A 207 -0.88 4.26 -4.17
C GLY A 207 0.65 4.39 -4.13
N ALA A 208 1.20 5.59 -3.82
CA ALA A 208 2.65 5.78 -3.72
C ALA A 208 3.30 4.89 -2.65
N GLY A 209 2.61 4.68 -1.52
CA GLY A 209 3.04 3.79 -0.45
C GLY A 209 3.10 2.32 -0.89
N ASP A 210 2.08 1.89 -1.62
CA ASP A 210 1.98 0.52 -2.16
C ASP A 210 3.08 0.28 -3.20
N THR A 211 3.32 1.26 -4.08
CA THR A 211 4.42 1.22 -5.04
C THR A 211 5.78 1.16 -4.34
N PHE A 212 5.95 1.95 -3.27
CA PHE A 212 7.20 1.97 -2.51
C PHE A 212 7.50 0.61 -1.90
N ILE A 213 6.54 -0.01 -1.18
CA ILE A 213 6.80 -1.31 -0.52
C ILE A 213 7.01 -2.43 -1.53
N ALA A 214 6.27 -2.45 -2.64
CA ALA A 214 6.46 -3.41 -3.73
C ALA A 214 7.87 -3.30 -4.33
N ALA A 215 8.29 -2.09 -4.69
CA ALA A 215 9.59 -1.82 -5.29
C ALA A 215 10.74 -2.07 -4.32
N PHE A 216 10.59 -1.68 -3.04
CA PHE A 216 11.57 -1.94 -1.99
C PHE A 216 11.81 -3.43 -1.82
N THR A 217 10.74 -4.21 -1.61
CA THR A 217 10.84 -5.64 -1.36
C THR A 217 11.51 -6.37 -2.53
N LYS A 218 11.03 -6.11 -3.76
CA LYS A 218 11.63 -6.69 -4.97
C LYS A 218 13.13 -6.38 -5.04
N LYS A 219 13.49 -5.10 -4.91
CA LYS A 219 14.88 -4.68 -5.06
C LYS A 219 15.77 -5.20 -3.94
N TYR A 220 15.27 -5.25 -2.71
CA TYR A 220 16.00 -5.82 -1.58
C TYR A 220 16.28 -7.31 -1.76
N LEU A 221 15.33 -8.09 -2.30
CA LEU A 221 15.56 -9.51 -2.61
C LEU A 221 16.71 -9.70 -3.60
N GLU A 222 16.85 -8.80 -4.58
CA GLU A 222 17.90 -8.87 -5.60
C GLU A 222 19.29 -8.52 -5.06
N VAL A 223 19.38 -7.46 -4.25
CA VAL A 223 20.68 -6.86 -3.90
C VAL A 223 21.07 -7.00 -2.43
N LYS A 224 20.14 -7.34 -1.56
CA LYS A 224 20.31 -7.43 -0.09
C LYS A 224 20.92 -6.17 0.55
N ASP A 225 20.60 -5.00 -0.04
CA ASP A 225 21.05 -3.68 0.41
C ASP A 225 19.85 -2.74 0.53
N ALA A 226 19.56 -2.30 1.76
CA ALA A 226 18.41 -1.46 2.07
C ALA A 226 18.52 -0.06 1.44
N GLU A 227 19.72 0.54 1.35
CA GLU A 227 19.92 1.86 0.76
C GLU A 227 19.63 1.86 -0.74
N ILE A 228 20.11 0.84 -1.44
CA ILE A 228 19.84 0.66 -2.87
C ILE A 228 18.35 0.40 -3.08
N ALA A 229 17.74 -0.44 -2.24
CA ALA A 229 16.32 -0.76 -2.33
C ALA A 229 15.42 0.46 -2.06
N ILE A 230 15.72 1.28 -1.04
CA ILE A 230 14.99 2.51 -0.74
C ILE A 230 15.12 3.53 -1.89
N THR A 231 16.33 3.68 -2.44
CA THR A 231 16.57 4.58 -3.57
C THR A 231 15.75 4.16 -4.79
N PHE A 232 15.71 2.88 -5.09
CA PHE A 232 14.88 2.32 -6.16
C PHE A 232 13.37 2.50 -5.88
N ALA A 233 12.92 2.26 -4.64
CA ALA A 233 11.53 2.44 -4.22
C ALA A 233 11.09 3.90 -4.36
N ASN A 234 11.92 4.87 -3.95
CA ASN A 234 11.67 6.30 -4.14
C ASN A 234 11.52 6.66 -5.63
N LYS A 235 12.32 6.03 -6.51
CA LYS A 235 12.22 6.24 -7.96
C LYS A 235 10.87 5.75 -8.48
N MET A 236 10.45 4.53 -8.12
CA MET A 236 9.18 3.96 -8.60
C MET A 236 7.97 4.74 -8.05
N ALA A 237 7.97 5.08 -6.76
CA ALA A 237 6.94 5.93 -6.16
C ALA A 237 6.89 7.32 -6.82
N GLY A 238 8.04 7.92 -7.15
CA GLY A 238 8.12 9.20 -7.86
C GLY A 238 7.54 9.18 -9.27
N ILE A 239 7.53 8.03 -9.95
CA ILE A 239 6.92 7.88 -11.27
C ILE A 239 5.37 7.87 -11.17
N VAL A 240 4.81 7.16 -10.19
CA VAL A 240 3.35 7.00 -10.07
C VAL A 240 2.67 8.28 -9.61
N VAL A 241 3.28 9.07 -8.72
CA VAL A 241 2.68 10.33 -8.22
C VAL A 241 2.57 11.44 -9.29
N GLN A 242 3.15 11.24 -10.46
CA GLN A 242 3.04 12.16 -11.60
C GLN A 242 1.81 11.88 -12.48
N LYS A 243 1.05 10.84 -12.17
CA LYS A 243 -0.15 10.42 -12.89
C LYS A 243 -1.36 10.52 -11.97
N ARG A 244 -2.57 10.63 -12.56
CA ARG A 244 -3.82 10.70 -11.80
C ARG A 244 -4.31 9.29 -11.44
N GLY A 245 -4.88 9.14 -10.24
CA GLY A 245 -5.46 7.90 -9.75
C GLY A 245 -4.41 6.87 -9.31
N VAL A 246 -4.90 5.67 -8.98
CA VAL A 246 -4.04 4.54 -8.65
C VAL A 246 -3.44 3.98 -9.94
N VAL A 247 -2.17 4.26 -10.18
CA VAL A 247 -1.42 3.85 -11.38
C VAL A 247 -0.20 3.03 -10.99
N ILE A 248 0.23 2.18 -11.90
CA ILE A 248 1.44 1.36 -11.76
C ILE A 248 2.61 1.98 -12.55
N PRO A 249 3.87 1.80 -12.13
CA PRO A 249 5.06 2.21 -12.88
C PRO A 249 5.10 1.48 -14.24
N GLN A 250 5.43 2.22 -15.29
CA GLN A 250 5.65 1.66 -16.63
C GLN A 250 7.08 1.89 -17.04
#